data_bd38812163eb5d3cd3c2e62b5d576501
#
_entry.id   bd38812163eb5d3cd3c2e62b5d576501
#
_cell.length_a   1.000
_cell.length_b   1.000
_cell.length_c   1.000
_cell.angle_alpha   90.00
_cell.angle_beta   90.00
_cell.angle_gamma   90.00
#
_symmetry.space_group_name_H-M   'P 1'
#
loop_
_entity.id
_entity.type
_entity.pdbx_description
1 polymer ?
#
loop_
_entity_poly.entity_id
_entity_poly.type
_entity_poly.pdbx_seq_one_letter_code
_entity_poly.pdbx_strand_id
1 'polypeptide(L)'
;MPQTREHILLSRQVGVPYIVVFMNKADMVDDEELLELVEMEIRELLDQYEFPGDDTPIIVGSALKALEGDTSDIGAPAVQKLVETLDEYIPEPERDVEKPFLMPIEDVFSISGRGTVVTGRVERGIIKVGEEIEIVGIKDTETTTCTGVEMFRKLLDEGRAGENVGVLLRGTKRDEVERGQVLAAPGTITPHTKFEAEVYILSKDEGGRHTPFFKGYRPQFYFRTTDVTGNVELPEGVEMVMPGDNIKMTVELIAPIAMDEGCLLYTSDAADEIV
;
A
#
# COMPACT_ATOMS: atom_id res chain seq x y z
N MET A 1 -6.39 -23.10 -6.47
CA MET A 1 -6.06 -22.44 -5.17
C MET A 1 -6.63 -21.02 -5.14
N PRO A 2 -7.84 -20.77 -4.56
CA PRO A 2 -8.47 -19.45 -4.63
C PRO A 2 -7.66 -18.34 -3.96
N GLN A 3 -7.20 -18.55 -2.73
CA GLN A 3 -6.44 -17.54 -1.97
C GLN A 3 -5.09 -17.18 -2.62
N THR A 4 -4.37 -18.16 -3.18
CA THR A 4 -3.10 -17.90 -3.88
C THR A 4 -3.32 -17.01 -5.09
N ARG A 5 -4.39 -17.26 -5.86
CA ARG A 5 -4.80 -16.43 -7.00
C ARG A 5 -5.08 -14.99 -6.56
N GLU A 6 -5.88 -14.83 -5.51
CA GLU A 6 -6.23 -13.52 -4.95
C GLU A 6 -4.99 -12.74 -4.50
N HIS A 7 -4.07 -13.40 -3.79
CA HIS A 7 -2.82 -12.76 -3.33
C HIS A 7 -1.92 -12.32 -4.50
N ILE A 8 -1.79 -13.13 -5.55
CA ILE A 8 -0.98 -12.78 -6.74
C ILE A 8 -1.64 -11.62 -7.51
N LEU A 9 -2.96 -11.67 -7.70
CA LEU A 9 -3.72 -10.59 -8.32
C LEU A 9 -3.55 -9.26 -7.56
N LEU A 10 -3.74 -9.28 -6.23
CA LEU A 10 -3.56 -8.10 -5.39
C LEU A 10 -2.13 -7.58 -5.44
N SER A 11 -1.14 -8.47 -5.42
CA SER A 11 0.27 -8.08 -5.56
C SER A 11 0.53 -7.33 -6.87
N ARG A 12 -0.07 -7.80 -7.96
CA ARG A 12 0.02 -7.12 -9.26
C ARG A 12 -0.63 -5.75 -9.25
N GLN A 13 -1.84 -5.64 -8.67
CA GLN A 13 -2.60 -4.39 -8.59
C GLN A 13 -1.88 -3.31 -7.78
N VAL A 14 -1.25 -3.67 -6.67
CA VAL A 14 -0.47 -2.73 -5.85
C VAL A 14 0.96 -2.49 -6.37
N GLY A 15 1.32 -3.09 -7.52
CA GLY A 15 2.59 -2.85 -8.18
C GLY A 15 3.79 -3.51 -7.51
N VAL A 16 3.60 -4.65 -6.84
CA VAL A 16 4.73 -5.46 -6.32
C VAL A 16 5.57 -5.95 -7.52
N PRO A 17 6.86 -5.60 -7.59
CA PRO A 17 7.67 -5.92 -8.76
C PRO A 17 8.23 -7.35 -8.77
N TYR A 18 8.43 -7.96 -7.61
CA TYR A 18 9.06 -9.27 -7.45
C TYR A 18 8.30 -10.15 -6.48
N ILE A 19 8.18 -11.43 -6.79
CA ILE A 19 7.57 -12.46 -5.92
C ILE A 19 8.59 -13.59 -5.72
N VAL A 20 8.70 -14.07 -4.49
CA VAL A 20 9.37 -15.32 -4.13
C VAL A 20 8.33 -16.22 -3.47
N VAL A 21 8.27 -17.48 -3.87
CA VAL A 21 7.28 -18.43 -3.36
C VAL A 21 7.94 -19.39 -2.38
N PHE A 22 7.34 -19.55 -1.20
CA PHE A 22 7.69 -20.61 -0.25
C PHE A 22 6.53 -21.60 -0.14
N MET A 23 6.69 -22.79 -0.72
CA MET A 23 5.72 -23.89 -0.61
C MET A 23 5.86 -24.54 0.76
N ASN A 24 5.13 -23.98 1.72
CA ASN A 24 5.17 -24.40 3.11
C ASN A 24 4.39 -25.69 3.37
N LYS A 25 4.66 -26.33 4.50
CA LYS A 25 4.02 -27.57 4.97
C LYS A 25 4.35 -28.80 4.11
N ALA A 26 5.51 -28.83 3.48
CA ALA A 26 5.96 -29.98 2.70
C ALA A 26 6.08 -31.26 3.53
N ASP A 27 6.23 -31.15 4.84
CA ASP A 27 6.20 -32.27 5.80
C ASP A 27 4.86 -33.00 5.89
N MET A 28 3.78 -32.43 5.35
CA MET A 28 2.45 -33.03 5.31
C MET A 28 2.15 -33.73 3.98
N VAL A 29 3.08 -33.71 3.04
CA VAL A 29 2.90 -34.25 1.68
C VAL A 29 3.93 -35.37 1.48
N ASP A 30 3.44 -36.59 1.33
CA ASP A 30 4.27 -37.79 1.11
C ASP A 30 4.53 -38.08 -0.39
N ASP A 31 3.89 -37.30 -1.29
CA ASP A 31 3.91 -37.50 -2.73
C ASP A 31 4.64 -36.33 -3.42
N GLU A 32 5.83 -36.61 -3.93
CA GLU A 32 6.64 -35.62 -4.67
C GLU A 32 5.97 -35.16 -5.97
N GLU A 33 5.21 -36.02 -6.65
CA GLU A 33 4.49 -35.64 -7.88
C GLU A 33 3.43 -34.57 -7.59
N LEU A 34 2.82 -34.61 -6.40
CA LEU A 34 1.88 -33.59 -5.97
C LEU A 34 2.53 -32.23 -5.75
N LEU A 35 3.75 -32.19 -5.22
CA LEU A 35 4.51 -30.95 -5.06
C LEU A 35 4.88 -30.34 -6.42
N GLU A 36 5.30 -31.17 -7.36
CA GLU A 36 5.60 -30.73 -8.75
C GLU A 36 4.37 -30.17 -9.45
N LEU A 37 3.21 -30.81 -9.30
CA LEU A 37 1.94 -30.33 -9.87
C LEU A 37 1.53 -28.98 -9.27
N VAL A 38 1.68 -28.79 -7.96
CA VAL A 38 1.40 -27.52 -7.28
C VAL A 38 2.35 -26.43 -7.75
N GLU A 39 3.65 -26.76 -7.94
CA GLU A 39 4.63 -25.82 -8.48
C GLU A 39 4.25 -25.36 -9.89
N MET A 40 3.89 -26.29 -10.79
CA MET A 40 3.44 -25.95 -12.14
C MET A 40 2.20 -25.05 -12.12
N GLU A 41 1.20 -25.36 -11.29
CA GLU A 41 -0.01 -24.53 -11.17
C GLU A 41 0.31 -23.12 -10.67
N ILE A 42 1.28 -22.97 -9.74
CA ILE A 42 1.73 -21.66 -9.26
C ILE A 42 2.43 -20.88 -10.39
N ARG A 43 3.30 -21.52 -11.18
CA ARG A 43 4.00 -20.89 -12.32
C ARG A 43 3.02 -20.40 -13.38
N GLU A 44 2.05 -21.22 -13.78
CA GLU A 44 0.98 -20.84 -14.71
C GLU A 44 0.17 -19.67 -14.18
N LEU A 45 -0.11 -19.65 -12.87
CA LEU A 45 -0.85 -18.57 -12.24
C LEU A 45 -0.06 -17.27 -12.19
N LEU A 46 1.25 -17.32 -11.93
CA LEU A 46 2.14 -16.16 -12.00
C LEU A 46 2.18 -15.57 -13.40
N ASP A 47 2.34 -16.40 -14.43
CA ASP A 47 2.32 -15.96 -15.83
C ASP A 47 0.98 -15.34 -16.23
N GLN A 48 -0.14 -15.88 -15.74
CA GLN A 48 -1.48 -15.33 -15.99
C GLN A 48 -1.61 -13.88 -15.48
N TYR A 49 -0.91 -13.54 -14.39
CA TYR A 49 -0.91 -12.20 -13.80
C TYR A 49 0.35 -11.38 -14.13
N GLU A 50 1.04 -11.74 -15.21
CA GLU A 50 2.19 -11.01 -15.76
C GLU A 50 3.40 -10.94 -14.81
N PHE A 51 3.59 -11.94 -13.96
CA PHE A 51 4.85 -12.20 -13.27
C PHE A 51 5.64 -13.26 -14.04
N PRO A 52 6.98 -13.26 -13.99
CA PRO A 52 7.80 -14.23 -14.71
C PRO A 52 7.72 -15.62 -14.02
N GLY A 53 6.69 -16.42 -14.37
CA GLY A 53 6.41 -17.70 -13.70
C GLY A 53 7.58 -18.67 -13.75
N ASP A 54 8.25 -18.80 -14.90
CA ASP A 54 9.39 -19.69 -15.08
C ASP A 54 10.63 -19.25 -14.28
N ASP A 55 10.87 -17.92 -14.18
CA ASP A 55 12.03 -17.34 -13.51
C ASP A 55 11.80 -17.08 -12.02
N THR A 56 10.53 -17.12 -11.56
CA THR A 56 10.20 -16.88 -10.15
C THR A 56 10.75 -17.99 -9.27
N PRO A 57 11.57 -17.67 -8.25
CA PRO A 57 12.09 -18.68 -7.33
C PRO A 57 10.97 -19.31 -6.49
N ILE A 58 10.94 -20.64 -6.47
CA ILE A 58 10.03 -21.43 -5.62
C ILE A 58 10.87 -22.33 -4.73
N ILE A 59 10.67 -22.20 -3.42
CA ILE A 59 11.36 -23.00 -2.39
C ILE A 59 10.34 -23.90 -1.69
N VAL A 60 10.61 -25.19 -1.67
CA VAL A 60 9.80 -26.18 -0.93
C VAL A 60 10.35 -26.36 0.46
N GLY A 61 9.48 -26.30 1.49
CA GLY A 61 9.94 -26.46 2.87
C GLY A 61 8.83 -26.59 3.91
N SER A 62 9.22 -26.70 5.15
CA SER A 62 8.34 -26.70 6.31
C SER A 62 8.89 -25.77 7.40
N ALA A 63 8.18 -24.67 7.62
CA ALA A 63 8.51 -23.72 8.68
C ALA A 63 8.42 -24.38 10.08
N LEU A 64 7.50 -25.34 10.26
CA LEU A 64 7.39 -26.10 11.51
C LEU A 64 8.64 -26.93 11.76
N LYS A 65 9.10 -27.70 10.77
CA LYS A 65 10.32 -28.50 10.85
C LYS A 65 11.54 -27.63 11.13
N ALA A 66 11.66 -26.48 10.46
CA ALA A 66 12.72 -25.53 10.74
C ALA A 66 12.70 -25.02 12.18
N LEU A 67 11.52 -24.70 12.72
CA LEU A 67 11.35 -24.25 14.12
C LEU A 67 11.71 -25.34 15.13
N GLU A 68 11.47 -26.61 14.81
CA GLU A 68 11.86 -27.77 15.61
C GLU A 68 13.35 -28.11 15.54
N GLY A 69 14.10 -27.38 14.68
CA GLY A 69 15.54 -27.61 14.50
C GLY A 69 15.88 -28.77 13.56
N ASP A 70 14.94 -29.22 12.74
CA ASP A 70 15.14 -30.24 11.71
C ASP A 70 16.16 -29.74 10.68
N THR A 71 17.17 -30.57 10.40
CA THR A 71 18.26 -30.28 9.45
C THR A 71 18.10 -30.95 8.09
N SER A 72 16.94 -31.57 7.82
CA SER A 72 16.60 -32.10 6.51
C SER A 72 16.40 -30.96 5.48
N ASP A 73 16.39 -31.31 4.20
CA ASP A 73 16.28 -30.34 3.09
C ASP A 73 15.02 -29.46 3.18
N ILE A 74 13.93 -29.96 3.78
CA ILE A 74 12.68 -29.20 3.96
C ILE A 74 12.62 -28.43 5.29
N GLY A 75 13.58 -28.61 6.19
CA GLY A 75 13.67 -27.99 7.51
C GLY A 75 14.40 -26.64 7.51
N ALA A 76 15.34 -26.46 8.44
CA ALA A 76 16.14 -25.25 8.56
C ALA A 76 16.89 -24.85 7.27
N PRO A 77 17.47 -25.79 6.48
CA PRO A 77 18.10 -25.45 5.21
C PRO A 77 17.15 -24.80 4.19
N ALA A 78 15.88 -25.22 4.12
CA ALA A 78 14.89 -24.60 3.23
C ALA A 78 14.61 -23.14 3.61
N VAL A 79 14.51 -22.85 4.90
CA VAL A 79 14.30 -21.46 5.38
C VAL A 79 15.54 -20.62 5.14
N GLN A 80 16.74 -21.17 5.34
CA GLN A 80 17.98 -20.47 5.01
C GLN A 80 18.04 -20.16 3.51
N LYS A 81 17.73 -21.13 2.64
CA LYS A 81 17.67 -20.93 1.19
C LYS A 81 16.66 -19.85 0.80
N LEU A 82 15.51 -19.78 1.50
CA LEU A 82 14.53 -18.69 1.26
C LEU A 82 15.15 -17.32 1.54
N VAL A 83 15.85 -17.15 2.67
CA VAL A 83 16.47 -15.87 3.04
C VAL A 83 17.56 -15.49 2.03
N GLU A 84 18.44 -16.45 1.67
CA GLU A 84 19.47 -16.24 0.64
C GLU A 84 18.85 -15.85 -0.71
N THR A 85 17.76 -16.53 -1.12
CA THR A 85 17.04 -16.22 -2.36
C THR A 85 16.42 -14.82 -2.33
N LEU A 86 15.88 -14.37 -1.18
CA LEU A 86 15.35 -13.01 -1.04
C LEU A 86 16.46 -11.97 -1.24
N ASP A 87 17.64 -12.19 -0.66
CA ASP A 87 18.79 -11.29 -0.78
C ASP A 87 19.37 -11.24 -2.21
N GLU A 88 19.33 -12.36 -2.94
CA GLU A 88 19.88 -12.46 -4.30
C GLU A 88 18.90 -12.02 -5.39
N TYR A 89 17.61 -12.38 -5.25
CA TYR A 89 16.61 -12.20 -6.30
C TYR A 89 15.91 -10.84 -6.25
N ILE A 90 15.68 -10.29 -5.04
CA ILE A 90 14.98 -9.02 -4.88
C ILE A 90 16.02 -7.88 -4.85
N PRO A 91 16.04 -7.01 -5.87
CA PRO A 91 16.96 -5.87 -5.86
C PRO A 91 16.62 -4.87 -4.77
N GLU A 92 17.61 -4.12 -4.32
CA GLU A 92 17.36 -2.99 -3.40
C GLU A 92 16.41 -1.99 -4.08
N PRO A 93 15.28 -1.61 -3.45
CA PRO A 93 14.31 -0.72 -4.08
C PRO A 93 14.89 0.68 -4.27
N GLU A 94 14.66 1.26 -5.44
CA GLU A 94 14.94 2.67 -5.68
C GLU A 94 14.08 3.53 -4.76
N ARG A 95 14.72 4.46 -4.06
CA ARG A 95 14.05 5.38 -3.14
C ARG A 95 14.05 6.77 -3.74
N ASP A 96 12.88 7.38 -3.83
CA ASP A 96 12.66 8.72 -4.38
C ASP A 96 13.18 9.84 -3.43
N VAL A 97 14.45 9.80 -3.06
CA VAL A 97 15.05 10.75 -2.11
C VAL A 97 15.24 12.16 -2.68
N GLU A 98 15.33 12.29 -4.01
CA GLU A 98 15.52 13.57 -4.69
C GLU A 98 14.22 14.36 -4.90
N LYS A 99 13.07 13.74 -4.71
CA LYS A 99 11.75 14.40 -4.80
C LYS A 99 11.48 15.23 -3.54
N PRO A 100 10.58 16.22 -3.61
CA PRO A 100 10.13 16.95 -2.42
C PRO A 100 9.56 16.00 -1.36
N PHE A 101 9.87 16.25 -0.09
CA PHE A 101 9.40 15.43 1.03
C PHE A 101 7.89 15.28 1.06
N LEU A 102 7.44 14.05 1.29
CA LEU A 102 6.04 13.69 1.55
C LEU A 102 5.97 12.48 2.48
N MET A 103 5.16 12.58 3.52
CA MET A 103 4.89 11.50 4.46
C MET A 103 3.40 11.50 4.85
N PRO A 104 2.63 10.48 4.46
CA PRO A 104 1.27 10.28 4.96
C PRO A 104 1.27 10.02 6.47
N ILE A 105 0.33 10.63 7.19
CA ILE A 105 0.18 10.47 8.63
C ILE A 105 -0.64 9.22 8.91
N GLU A 106 -0.05 8.26 9.64
CA GLU A 106 -0.68 7.02 10.08
C GLU A 106 -1.28 7.14 11.48
N ASP A 107 -0.48 7.65 12.42
CA ASP A 107 -0.91 7.84 13.82
C ASP A 107 -0.41 9.16 14.39
N VAL A 108 -1.14 9.65 15.42
CA VAL A 108 -0.85 10.91 16.13
C VAL A 108 -0.76 10.66 17.63
N PHE A 109 0.36 11.01 18.21
CA PHE A 109 0.64 10.85 19.64
C PHE A 109 0.96 12.17 20.32
N SER A 110 0.56 12.30 21.60
CA SER A 110 1.06 13.37 22.47
C SER A 110 2.09 12.79 23.43
N ILE A 111 3.29 13.38 23.43
CA ILE A 111 4.36 13.00 24.36
C ILE A 111 4.54 14.11 25.39
N SER A 112 4.33 13.79 26.67
CA SER A 112 4.49 14.76 27.77
C SER A 112 5.86 15.42 27.74
N GLY A 113 5.89 16.77 27.69
CA GLY A 113 7.11 17.57 27.66
C GLY A 113 7.81 17.64 26.29
N ARG A 114 7.33 16.92 25.27
CA ARG A 114 7.88 16.97 23.90
C ARG A 114 6.93 17.59 22.88
N GLY A 115 5.62 17.34 23.00
CA GLY A 115 4.60 17.84 22.08
C GLY A 115 3.93 16.75 21.26
N THR A 116 3.45 17.09 20.09
CA THR A 116 2.76 16.18 19.17
C THR A 116 3.77 15.49 18.27
N VAL A 117 3.66 14.17 18.19
CA VAL A 117 4.43 13.32 17.28
C VAL A 117 3.46 12.66 16.30
N VAL A 118 3.76 12.72 15.03
CA VAL A 118 3.04 11.98 13.99
C VAL A 118 3.95 10.89 13.44
N THR A 119 3.38 9.74 13.15
CA THR A 119 4.12 8.62 12.55
C THR A 119 3.63 8.34 11.15
N GLY A 120 4.51 7.83 10.32
CA GLY A 120 4.21 7.41 8.96
C GLY A 120 5.45 6.95 8.21
N ARG A 121 5.23 6.36 7.06
CA ARG A 121 6.31 6.02 6.13
C ARG A 121 6.58 7.23 5.24
N VAL A 122 7.83 7.64 5.16
CA VAL A 122 8.26 8.65 4.17
C VAL A 122 8.05 8.09 2.76
N GLU A 123 7.11 8.65 2.02
CA GLU A 123 6.76 8.20 0.67
C GLU A 123 7.84 8.62 -0.33
N ARG A 124 8.32 9.86 -0.21
CA ARG A 124 9.37 10.45 -1.05
C ARG A 124 10.13 11.55 -0.33
N GLY A 125 11.31 11.86 -0.82
CA GLY A 125 12.15 12.93 -0.30
C GLY A 125 12.85 12.61 1.01
N ILE A 126 13.31 13.66 1.66
CA ILE A 126 14.03 13.62 2.94
C ILE A 126 13.43 14.70 3.84
N ILE A 127 13.23 14.39 5.12
CA ILE A 127 12.89 15.35 6.17
C ILE A 127 14.06 15.51 7.13
N LYS A 128 14.46 16.73 7.46
CA LYS A 128 15.51 17.02 8.43
C LYS A 128 14.98 17.76 9.63
N VAL A 129 15.66 17.57 10.75
CA VAL A 129 15.38 18.34 11.95
C VAL A 129 15.65 19.82 11.70
N GLY A 130 14.67 20.67 12.03
CA GLY A 130 14.72 22.12 11.82
C GLY A 130 14.02 22.61 10.55
N GLU A 131 13.63 21.72 9.65
CA GLU A 131 12.93 22.10 8.42
C GLU A 131 11.48 22.51 8.67
N GLU A 132 11.03 23.48 7.88
CA GLU A 132 9.63 23.87 7.79
C GLU A 132 8.88 22.90 6.90
N ILE A 133 7.70 22.49 7.34
CA ILE A 133 6.83 21.54 6.67
C ILE A 133 5.37 22.01 6.74
N GLU A 134 4.55 21.52 5.84
CA GLU A 134 3.10 21.74 5.83
C GLU A 134 2.35 20.46 6.21
N ILE A 135 1.25 20.64 6.94
CA ILE A 135 0.24 19.62 7.21
C ILE A 135 -0.91 19.88 6.23
N VAL A 136 -1.12 18.96 5.29
CA VAL A 136 -2.04 19.17 4.15
C VAL A 136 -3.12 18.12 4.10
N GLY A 137 -4.35 18.52 3.78
CA GLY A 137 -5.53 17.67 3.61
C GLY A 137 -6.48 17.70 4.79
N ILE A 138 -7.74 17.32 4.55
CA ILE A 138 -8.85 17.24 5.49
C ILE A 138 -9.23 18.61 6.09
N LYS A 139 -8.27 19.32 6.67
CA LYS A 139 -8.38 20.65 7.27
C LYS A 139 -7.62 21.68 6.44
N ASP A 140 -7.71 22.95 6.85
CA ASP A 140 -6.88 24.01 6.28
C ASP A 140 -5.39 23.66 6.41
N THR A 141 -4.61 23.97 5.39
CA THR A 141 -3.17 23.72 5.40
C THR A 141 -2.49 24.56 6.49
N GLU A 142 -1.73 23.92 7.33
CA GLU A 142 -0.96 24.55 8.41
C GLU A 142 0.54 24.34 8.21
N THR A 143 1.32 25.38 8.53
CA THR A 143 2.79 25.31 8.50
C THR A 143 3.32 25.07 9.91
N THR A 144 4.27 24.13 10.02
CA THR A 144 4.95 23.80 11.28
C THR A 144 6.43 23.53 11.03
N THR A 145 7.17 23.21 12.08
CA THR A 145 8.59 22.85 11.99
C THR A 145 8.82 21.46 12.53
N CYS A 146 9.58 20.65 11.82
CA CYS A 146 10.11 19.38 12.32
C CYS A 146 11.14 19.66 13.42
N THR A 147 10.86 19.29 14.66
CA THR A 147 11.81 19.48 15.78
C THR A 147 12.54 18.21 16.18
N GLY A 148 12.19 17.09 15.60
CA GLY A 148 12.86 15.81 15.81
C GLY A 148 12.32 14.74 14.89
N VAL A 149 13.21 13.81 14.52
CA VAL A 149 12.90 12.59 13.78
C VAL A 149 13.32 11.41 14.64
N GLU A 150 12.47 10.41 14.78
CA GLU A 150 12.74 9.23 15.61
C GLU A 150 12.36 7.95 14.86
N MET A 151 13.22 6.95 14.96
CA MET A 151 12.95 5.59 14.44
C MET A 151 13.48 4.57 15.46
N PHE A 152 12.66 3.56 15.81
CA PHE A 152 13.01 2.52 16.80
C PHE A 152 13.55 3.09 18.13
N ARG A 153 12.96 4.18 18.64
CA ARG A 153 13.37 4.90 19.87
C ARG A 153 14.78 5.53 19.78
N LYS A 154 15.29 5.75 18.57
CA LYS A 154 16.53 6.46 18.33
C LYS A 154 16.23 7.77 17.63
N LEU A 155 16.84 8.86 18.11
CA LEU A 155 16.77 10.15 17.44
C LEU A 155 17.68 10.11 16.20
N LEU A 156 17.17 10.66 15.11
CA LEU A 156 17.83 10.77 13.83
C LEU A 156 17.96 12.26 13.46
N ASP A 157 18.94 12.59 12.66
CA ASP A 157 19.09 13.93 12.08
C ASP A 157 18.12 14.14 10.91
N GLU A 158 17.78 13.06 10.21
CA GLU A 158 16.87 13.06 9.06
C GLU A 158 16.11 11.74 8.92
N GLY A 159 14.98 11.77 8.18
CA GLY A 159 14.22 10.60 7.73
C GLY A 159 14.13 10.60 6.21
N ARG A 160 14.33 9.44 5.56
CA ARG A 160 14.43 9.29 4.10
C ARG A 160 13.29 8.47 3.53
N ALA A 161 13.01 8.63 2.25
CA ALA A 161 12.05 7.83 1.50
C ALA A 161 12.20 6.33 1.80
N GLY A 162 11.08 5.65 2.10
CA GLY A 162 11.01 4.25 2.47
C GLY A 162 11.14 3.97 3.97
N GLU A 163 11.54 4.94 4.79
CA GLU A 163 11.67 4.78 6.24
C GLU A 163 10.36 5.09 6.96
N ASN A 164 10.04 4.30 7.99
CA ASN A 164 8.92 4.55 8.89
C ASN A 164 9.43 5.33 10.11
N VAL A 165 9.00 6.57 10.25
CA VAL A 165 9.54 7.51 11.24
C VAL A 165 8.44 8.19 12.06
N GLY A 166 8.80 8.63 13.26
CA GLY A 166 8.04 9.59 14.05
C GLY A 166 8.61 10.99 13.86
N VAL A 167 7.78 11.94 13.48
CA VAL A 167 8.16 13.36 13.31
C VAL A 167 7.55 14.19 14.43
N LEU A 168 8.38 14.91 15.15
CA LEU A 168 7.99 15.80 16.23
C LEU A 168 7.66 17.19 15.66
N LEU A 169 6.45 17.68 15.92
CA LEU A 169 5.92 18.94 15.38
C LEU A 169 6.01 20.07 16.41
N ARG A 170 6.45 21.25 15.97
CA ARG A 170 6.54 22.44 16.82
C ARG A 170 5.19 23.12 16.97
N GLY A 171 4.69 23.24 18.20
CA GLY A 171 3.51 24.07 18.51
C GLY A 171 2.18 23.50 18.02
N THR A 172 2.18 22.38 17.30
CA THR A 172 0.98 21.71 16.82
C THR A 172 0.36 20.89 17.95
N LYS A 173 -0.93 21.09 18.22
CA LYS A 173 -1.67 20.27 19.19
C LYS A 173 -2.18 18.99 18.53
N ARG A 174 -2.49 17.99 19.36
CA ARG A 174 -2.95 16.70 18.86
C ARG A 174 -4.27 16.77 18.07
N ASP A 175 -5.16 17.70 18.42
CA ASP A 175 -6.46 17.90 17.76
C ASP A 175 -6.37 18.74 16.48
N GLU A 176 -5.23 19.36 16.22
CA GLU A 176 -4.96 20.11 14.99
C GLU A 176 -4.51 19.20 13.83
N VAL A 177 -3.98 18.02 14.14
CA VAL A 177 -3.49 17.05 13.17
C VAL A 177 -4.18 15.70 13.32
N GLU A 178 -4.45 15.01 12.21
CA GLU A 178 -5.11 13.70 12.22
C GLU A 178 -4.61 12.76 11.12
N ARG A 179 -4.88 11.47 11.31
CA ARG A 179 -4.62 10.45 10.29
C ARG A 179 -5.29 10.81 8.98
N GLY A 180 -4.60 10.59 7.87
CA GLY A 180 -5.08 10.88 6.53
C GLY A 180 -4.63 12.22 5.96
N GLN A 181 -4.14 13.14 6.80
CA GLN A 181 -3.36 14.28 6.34
C GLN A 181 -1.95 13.81 5.93
N VAL A 182 -1.22 14.66 5.24
CA VAL A 182 0.19 14.41 4.91
C VAL A 182 1.07 15.51 5.47
N LEU A 183 2.31 15.15 5.85
CA LEU A 183 3.40 16.11 5.99
C LEU A 183 4.09 16.26 4.64
N ALA A 184 4.34 17.48 4.22
CA ALA A 184 4.97 17.77 2.93
C ALA A 184 5.94 18.94 3.02
N ALA A 185 6.89 18.99 2.08
CA ALA A 185 7.66 20.19 1.85
C ALA A 185 6.72 21.34 1.42
N PRO A 186 6.96 22.59 1.89
CA PRO A 186 6.03 23.68 1.65
C PRO A 186 5.70 23.90 0.18
N GLY A 187 4.40 24.00 -0.13
CA GLY A 187 3.89 24.30 -1.47
C GLY A 187 4.06 23.18 -2.50
N THR A 188 4.42 21.96 -2.11
CA THR A 188 4.69 20.85 -3.05
C THR A 188 3.51 19.94 -3.31
N ILE A 189 2.46 20.02 -2.50
CA ILE A 189 1.20 19.29 -2.68
C ILE A 189 0.04 20.18 -2.24
N THR A 190 -1.11 20.02 -2.88
CA THR A 190 -2.33 20.78 -2.56
C THR A 190 -3.50 19.84 -2.26
N PRO A 191 -4.45 20.28 -1.41
CA PRO A 191 -5.66 19.50 -1.16
C PRO A 191 -6.69 19.76 -2.25
N HIS A 192 -7.38 18.69 -2.69
CA HIS A 192 -8.41 18.74 -3.71
C HIS A 192 -9.68 18.03 -3.24
N THR A 193 -10.83 18.57 -3.65
CA THR A 193 -12.14 17.92 -3.46
C THR A 193 -12.70 17.37 -4.76
N LYS A 194 -12.22 17.83 -5.93
CA LYS A 194 -12.71 17.41 -7.23
C LYS A 194 -11.54 17.09 -8.16
N PHE A 195 -11.60 15.93 -8.82
CA PHE A 195 -10.57 15.45 -9.74
C PHE A 195 -11.15 14.49 -10.77
N GLU A 196 -10.41 14.26 -11.85
CA GLU A 196 -10.68 13.23 -12.84
C GLU A 196 -9.86 11.98 -12.52
N ALA A 197 -10.47 10.80 -12.60
CA ALA A 197 -9.83 9.52 -12.39
C ALA A 197 -10.09 8.58 -13.57
N GLU A 198 -9.08 7.81 -13.95
CA GLU A 198 -9.23 6.64 -14.80
C GLU A 198 -9.37 5.41 -13.90
N VAL A 199 -10.51 4.74 -13.98
CA VAL A 199 -10.90 3.71 -13.01
C VAL A 199 -11.25 2.42 -13.75
N TYR A 200 -10.61 1.33 -13.32
CA TYR A 200 -10.99 -0.02 -13.72
C TYR A 200 -11.93 -0.63 -12.67
N ILE A 201 -13.06 -1.13 -13.14
CA ILE A 201 -14.08 -1.75 -12.28
C ILE A 201 -13.84 -3.25 -12.24
N LEU A 202 -13.36 -3.75 -11.12
CA LEU A 202 -13.13 -5.19 -10.94
C LEU A 202 -14.39 -6.00 -11.26
N SER A 203 -14.21 -7.06 -12.05
CA SER A 203 -15.28 -8.02 -12.36
C SER A 203 -15.52 -8.99 -11.19
N LYS A 204 -16.60 -9.72 -11.24
CA LYS A 204 -16.93 -10.75 -10.24
C LYS A 204 -15.83 -11.80 -10.09
N ASP A 205 -15.21 -12.21 -11.19
CA ASP A 205 -14.17 -13.26 -11.18
C ASP A 205 -12.85 -12.76 -10.58
N GLU A 206 -12.66 -11.44 -10.53
CA GLU A 206 -11.56 -10.74 -9.89
C GLU A 206 -11.85 -10.34 -8.43
N GLY A 207 -12.98 -10.79 -7.87
CA GLY A 207 -13.39 -10.45 -6.51
C GLY A 207 -14.12 -9.11 -6.38
N GLY A 208 -14.48 -8.49 -7.52
CA GLY A 208 -15.19 -7.22 -7.57
C GLY A 208 -16.72 -7.36 -7.57
N ARG A 209 -17.37 -6.27 -7.97
CA ARG A 209 -18.84 -6.18 -7.94
C ARG A 209 -19.52 -7.13 -8.94
N HIS A 210 -20.79 -7.42 -8.61
CA HIS A 210 -21.67 -8.27 -9.43
C HIS A 210 -22.69 -7.47 -10.24
N THR A 211 -22.87 -6.18 -9.88
CA THR A 211 -23.90 -5.33 -10.44
C THR A 211 -23.30 -4.03 -10.98
N PRO A 212 -23.89 -3.46 -12.02
CA PRO A 212 -23.49 -2.14 -12.49
C PRO A 212 -23.78 -1.06 -11.44
N PHE A 213 -23.09 0.07 -11.55
CA PHE A 213 -23.46 1.28 -10.83
C PHE A 213 -23.88 2.39 -11.78
N PHE A 214 -24.63 3.34 -11.25
CA PHE A 214 -25.27 4.41 -12.01
C PHE A 214 -24.75 5.78 -11.58
N LYS A 215 -25.12 6.81 -12.33
CA LYS A 215 -24.87 8.19 -11.97
C LYS A 215 -25.33 8.49 -10.54
N GLY A 216 -24.47 9.16 -9.76
CA GLY A 216 -24.71 9.46 -8.36
C GLY A 216 -24.28 8.34 -7.39
N TYR A 217 -23.54 7.34 -7.88
CA TYR A 217 -22.89 6.35 -7.01
C TYR A 217 -21.93 7.05 -6.05
N ARG A 218 -21.96 6.65 -4.78
CA ARG A 218 -21.30 7.37 -3.69
C ARG A 218 -20.51 6.44 -2.77
N PRO A 219 -19.37 5.90 -3.24
CA PRO A 219 -18.55 4.99 -2.45
C PRO A 219 -17.62 5.73 -1.49
N GLN A 220 -16.93 4.95 -0.64
CA GLN A 220 -15.72 5.38 0.05
C GLN A 220 -14.53 5.30 -0.91
N PHE A 221 -13.74 6.35 -0.97
CA PHE A 221 -12.49 6.41 -1.71
C PHE A 221 -11.33 6.36 -0.72
N TYR A 222 -10.41 5.43 -0.93
CA TYR A 222 -9.25 5.23 -0.08
C TYR A 222 -8.03 5.91 -0.69
N PHE A 223 -7.44 6.82 0.08
CA PHE A 223 -6.23 7.55 -0.29
C PHE A 223 -5.18 7.35 0.78
N ARG A 224 -4.03 6.79 0.45
CA ARG A 224 -2.94 6.57 1.41
C ARG A 224 -3.43 5.97 2.75
N THR A 225 -3.61 6.81 3.77
CA THR A 225 -3.96 6.39 5.14
C THR A 225 -5.38 6.73 5.57
N THR A 226 -6.22 7.26 4.66
CA THR A 226 -7.60 7.67 4.96
C THR A 226 -8.59 7.20 3.90
N ASP A 227 -9.84 7.24 4.25
CA ASP A 227 -10.98 7.06 3.36
C ASP A 227 -11.91 8.28 3.42
N VAL A 228 -12.49 8.63 2.30
CA VAL A 228 -13.42 9.76 2.16
C VAL A 228 -14.55 9.39 1.23
N THR A 229 -15.77 9.69 1.65
CA THR A 229 -16.95 9.55 0.78
C THR A 229 -16.87 10.55 -0.37
N GLY A 230 -17.13 10.07 -1.59
CA GLY A 230 -17.20 10.91 -2.78
C GLY A 230 -18.36 10.57 -3.68
N ASN A 231 -18.78 11.52 -4.46
CA ASN A 231 -19.81 11.36 -5.48
C ASN A 231 -19.16 11.16 -6.85
N VAL A 232 -19.67 10.18 -7.63
CA VAL A 232 -19.17 9.87 -8.96
C VAL A 232 -20.05 10.57 -10.01
N GLU A 233 -19.41 11.36 -10.87
CA GLU A 233 -20.04 11.94 -12.07
C GLU A 233 -19.53 11.17 -13.31
N LEU A 234 -20.45 10.51 -14.01
CA LEU A 234 -20.13 9.78 -15.24
C LEU A 234 -20.06 10.74 -16.44
N PRO A 235 -19.29 10.41 -17.49
CA PRO A 235 -19.23 11.20 -18.72
C PRO A 235 -20.60 11.34 -19.40
N GLU A 236 -20.75 12.35 -20.25
CA GLU A 236 -21.97 12.55 -21.03
C GLU A 236 -22.31 11.31 -21.87
N GLY A 237 -23.57 10.86 -21.81
CA GLY A 237 -24.05 9.70 -22.55
C GLY A 237 -23.80 8.36 -21.87
N VAL A 238 -23.12 8.32 -20.72
CA VAL A 238 -22.94 7.11 -19.91
C VAL A 238 -23.94 7.13 -18.75
N GLU A 239 -24.88 6.20 -18.74
CA GLU A 239 -25.87 6.09 -17.68
C GLU A 239 -25.46 5.08 -16.60
N MET A 240 -24.67 4.08 -16.98
CA MET A 240 -24.21 3.00 -16.07
C MET A 240 -22.81 2.52 -16.45
N VAL A 241 -22.11 1.93 -15.49
CA VAL A 241 -20.80 1.31 -15.66
C VAL A 241 -20.88 -0.13 -15.21
N MET A 242 -20.33 -1.05 -16.02
CA MET A 242 -20.38 -2.48 -15.77
C MET A 242 -19.09 -2.96 -15.08
N PRO A 243 -19.18 -4.07 -14.31
CA PRO A 243 -17.96 -4.79 -13.90
C PRO A 243 -17.11 -5.18 -15.11
N GLY A 244 -15.80 -4.92 -15.04
CA GLY A 244 -14.84 -5.13 -16.14
C GLY A 244 -14.61 -3.89 -17.03
N ASP A 245 -15.38 -2.81 -16.85
CA ASP A 245 -15.18 -1.60 -17.62
C ASP A 245 -13.98 -0.78 -17.13
N ASN A 246 -13.32 -0.11 -18.08
CA ASN A 246 -12.34 0.95 -17.82
C ASN A 246 -12.97 2.28 -18.22
N ILE A 247 -13.05 3.24 -17.30
CA ILE A 247 -13.75 4.49 -17.52
C ILE A 247 -13.05 5.68 -16.88
N LYS A 248 -13.06 6.82 -17.59
CA LYS A 248 -12.73 8.11 -16.98
C LYS A 248 -13.97 8.71 -16.34
N MET A 249 -13.85 9.09 -15.09
CA MET A 249 -14.95 9.71 -14.34
C MET A 249 -14.45 10.89 -13.52
N THR A 250 -15.36 11.80 -13.19
CA THR A 250 -15.08 12.87 -12.25
C THR A 250 -15.57 12.46 -10.86
N VAL A 251 -14.72 12.67 -9.85
CA VAL A 251 -15.03 12.40 -8.46
C VAL A 251 -15.07 13.70 -7.68
N GLU A 252 -16.11 13.86 -6.86
CA GLU A 252 -16.26 15.00 -5.94
C GLU A 252 -16.34 14.48 -4.49
N LEU A 253 -15.28 14.73 -3.71
CA LEU A 253 -15.15 14.29 -2.33
C LEU A 253 -15.85 15.24 -1.37
N ILE A 254 -16.29 14.73 -0.22
CA ILE A 254 -16.89 15.54 0.87
C ILE A 254 -15.87 16.31 1.69
N ALA A 255 -14.58 15.95 1.62
CA ALA A 255 -13.47 16.62 2.30
C ALA A 255 -12.26 16.75 1.36
N PRO A 256 -11.43 17.79 1.53
CA PRO A 256 -10.24 17.98 0.72
C PRO A 256 -9.15 16.96 1.09
N ILE A 257 -8.56 16.31 0.11
CA ILE A 257 -7.48 15.33 0.29
C ILE A 257 -6.23 15.81 -0.45
N ALA A 258 -5.09 15.70 0.21
CA ALA A 258 -3.78 15.97 -0.40
C ALA A 258 -3.50 14.92 -1.47
N MET A 259 -3.44 15.35 -2.74
CA MET A 259 -3.18 14.44 -3.87
C MET A 259 -2.39 15.14 -4.97
N ASP A 260 -1.58 14.34 -5.66
CA ASP A 260 -0.87 14.71 -6.86
C ASP A 260 -1.47 14.01 -8.08
N GLU A 261 -1.10 14.46 -9.26
CA GLU A 261 -1.40 13.76 -10.51
C GLU A 261 -0.73 12.37 -10.50
N GLY A 262 -1.47 11.33 -10.89
CA GLY A 262 -1.02 9.93 -10.83
C GLY A 262 -1.13 9.28 -9.45
N CYS A 263 -1.74 9.93 -8.45
CA CYS A 263 -2.03 9.33 -7.16
C CYS A 263 -2.97 8.13 -7.31
N LEU A 264 -2.57 6.98 -6.75
CA LEU A 264 -3.39 5.77 -6.75
C LEU A 264 -4.50 5.90 -5.70
N LEU A 265 -5.71 5.51 -6.10
CA LEU A 265 -6.87 5.44 -5.21
C LEU A 265 -7.60 4.10 -5.36
N TYR A 266 -8.30 3.70 -4.32
CA TYR A 266 -9.16 2.53 -4.31
C TYR A 266 -10.56 2.93 -3.85
N THR A 267 -11.57 2.13 -4.23
CA THR A 267 -12.93 2.31 -3.71
C THR A 267 -13.34 1.09 -2.89
N SER A 268 -14.20 1.29 -1.88
CA SER A 268 -14.86 0.18 -1.21
C SER A 268 -15.70 -0.61 -2.22
N ASP A 269 -15.72 -1.93 -2.07
CA ASP A 269 -16.69 -2.74 -2.79
C ASP A 269 -18.10 -2.43 -2.26
N ALA A 270 -19.03 -2.17 -3.18
CA ALA A 270 -20.42 -1.89 -2.82
C ALA A 270 -21.17 -3.13 -2.29
N ALA A 271 -20.49 -4.25 -2.07
CA ALA A 271 -21.05 -5.42 -1.42
C ALA A 271 -21.36 -5.21 0.07
N ASP A 272 -20.71 -4.23 0.71
CA ASP A 272 -20.90 -3.91 2.13
C ASP A 272 -21.95 -2.82 2.39
N GLU A 273 -22.53 -2.21 1.36
CA GLU A 273 -23.67 -1.30 1.49
C GLU A 273 -24.98 -2.09 1.36
N ILE A 274 -25.29 -2.92 2.35
CA ILE A 274 -26.67 -3.31 2.65
C ILE A 274 -27.17 -2.38 3.76
N VAL A 275 -27.90 -1.38 3.36
CA VAL A 275 -28.87 -0.67 4.21
C VAL A 275 -30.26 -1.07 3.80
#